data_4b716194f44ce15ddb475350856c7eab
#
_entry.id   4b716194f44ce15ddb475350856c7eab
#
_cell.length_a   1.000
_cell.length_b   1.000
_cell.length_c   1.000
_cell.angle_alpha   90.00
_cell.angle_beta   90.00
_cell.angle_gamma   90.00
#
_symmetry.space_group_name_H-M   'P 1'
#
loop_
_entity.id
_entity.type
_entity.pdbx_description
1 polymer ?
#
loop_
_entity_poly.entity_id
_entity_poly.type
_entity_poly.pdbx_seq_one_letter_code
_entity_poly.pdbx_strand_id
1 'polypeptide(L)'
;MSDSLPVAKALQPIVPDGVLVRGRTVLCSGDAAMSTALLAVSAATQAGSWLAIVGVSDFGLMSACEQGVALQRTVLVTPTANKKDWTSTVAAVADGFDVVMLEVPQGVSESDARRIQTRIQARRNVLVLVETSRHATPRSVFQPDVVLHTVTTQWDGIEHGAGYVQGRLIDVMVSGRRVPRTTQHVLQHVG
;
A
#
# COMPACT_ATOMS: atom_id res chain seq x y z
N MET A 1 21.45 2.03 8.54
CA MET A 1 20.03 2.12 8.09
C MET A 1 19.28 0.95 8.70
N SER A 2 18.14 1.16 9.34
CA SER A 2 17.32 0.08 9.89
C SER A 2 16.84 -0.85 8.78
N ASP A 3 16.71 -2.14 9.08
CA ASP A 3 16.21 -3.17 8.12
C ASP A 3 14.70 -3.11 7.91
N SER A 4 14.02 -2.24 8.64
CA SER A 4 12.57 -2.07 8.61
C SER A 4 12.16 -0.62 8.76
N LEU A 5 10.92 -0.33 8.36
CA LEU A 5 10.26 0.95 8.51
C LEU A 5 9.04 0.80 9.42
N PRO A 6 8.73 1.81 10.25
CA PRO A 6 7.56 1.76 11.12
C PRO A 6 6.25 1.81 10.32
N VAL A 7 5.21 1.18 10.86
CA VAL A 7 3.82 1.31 10.41
C VAL A 7 2.99 2.07 11.43
N ALA A 8 1.81 2.57 11.03
CA ALA A 8 0.85 3.16 11.95
C ALA A 8 0.52 2.20 13.10
N LYS A 9 0.31 2.73 14.31
CA LYS A 9 0.00 1.92 15.51
C LYS A 9 -1.15 0.93 15.29
N ALA A 10 -2.18 1.35 14.55
CA ALA A 10 -3.34 0.50 14.24
C ALA A 10 -2.97 -0.73 13.40
N LEU A 11 -1.91 -0.67 12.59
CA LEU A 11 -1.46 -1.79 11.76
C LEU A 11 -0.38 -2.65 12.43
N GLN A 12 0.24 -2.20 13.52
CA GLN A 12 1.30 -2.97 14.19
C GLN A 12 0.89 -4.40 14.59
N PRO A 13 -0.31 -4.64 15.16
CA PRO A 13 -0.75 -6.00 15.50
C PRO A 13 -1.17 -6.83 14.29
N ILE A 14 -1.33 -6.21 13.11
CA ILE A 14 -1.87 -6.83 11.90
C ILE A 14 -0.73 -7.24 10.95
N VAL A 15 0.24 -6.35 10.75
CA VAL A 15 1.37 -6.60 9.85
C VAL A 15 2.39 -7.52 10.52
N PRO A 16 2.94 -8.53 9.83
CA PRO A 16 4.00 -9.36 10.38
C PRO A 16 5.15 -8.53 10.98
N ASP A 17 5.60 -8.89 12.16
CA ASP A 17 6.65 -8.20 12.93
C ASP A 17 6.31 -6.74 13.30
N GLY A 18 5.10 -6.25 13.01
CA GLY A 18 4.65 -4.88 13.28
C GLY A 18 5.39 -3.79 12.49
N VAL A 19 6.04 -4.14 11.39
CA VAL A 19 6.89 -3.24 10.59
C VAL A 19 6.83 -3.57 9.09
N LEU A 20 7.23 -2.61 8.25
CA LEU A 20 7.53 -2.88 6.84
C LEU A 20 9.00 -3.27 6.70
N VAL A 21 9.26 -4.50 6.31
CA VAL A 21 10.63 -4.98 6.11
C VAL A 21 11.17 -4.51 4.76
N ARG A 22 12.35 -3.93 4.76
CA ARG A 22 13.00 -3.45 3.52
C ARG A 22 13.30 -4.60 2.56
N GLY A 23 13.17 -4.34 1.27
CA GLY A 23 13.31 -5.34 0.21
C GLY A 23 12.07 -6.19 -0.02
N ARG A 24 10.96 -5.94 0.70
CA ARG A 24 9.73 -6.72 0.55
C ARG A 24 8.63 -5.97 -0.18
N THR A 25 7.69 -6.77 -0.69
CA THR A 25 6.48 -6.30 -1.38
C THR A 25 5.26 -6.58 -0.50
N VAL A 26 4.49 -5.54 -0.23
CA VAL A 26 3.19 -5.60 0.45
C VAL A 26 2.10 -5.29 -0.57
N LEU A 27 1.06 -6.10 -0.63
CA LEU A 27 -0.14 -5.85 -1.43
C LEU A 27 -1.29 -5.48 -0.51
N CYS A 28 -1.86 -4.30 -0.72
CA CYS A 28 -3.13 -3.87 -0.14
C CYS A 28 -4.22 -4.04 -1.19
N SER A 29 -5.24 -4.84 -0.90
CA SER A 29 -6.34 -5.13 -1.82
C SER A 29 -7.70 -5.06 -1.12
N GLY A 30 -8.77 -5.03 -1.91
CA GLY A 30 -10.13 -4.91 -1.40
C GLY A 30 -10.66 -3.48 -1.38
N ASP A 31 -11.80 -3.26 -0.72
CA ASP A 31 -12.50 -1.98 -0.74
C ASP A 31 -11.83 -0.87 0.09
N ALA A 32 -10.98 -1.24 1.04
CA ALA A 32 -10.19 -0.32 1.84
C ALA A 32 -8.69 -0.33 1.49
N ALA A 33 -8.33 -0.83 0.30
CA ALA A 33 -6.93 -1.00 -0.14
C ALA A 33 -6.10 0.29 -0.02
N MET A 34 -6.62 1.41 -0.53
CA MET A 34 -5.92 2.70 -0.49
C MET A 34 -5.72 3.19 0.95
N SER A 35 -6.76 3.19 1.77
CA SER A 35 -6.66 3.61 3.17
C SER A 35 -5.66 2.75 3.95
N THR A 36 -5.67 1.43 3.73
CA THR A 36 -4.73 0.50 4.37
C THR A 36 -3.30 0.75 3.91
N ALA A 37 -3.10 1.04 2.61
CA ALA A 37 -1.79 1.38 2.07
C ALA A 37 -1.26 2.71 2.66
N LEU A 38 -2.11 3.73 2.79
CA LEU A 38 -1.74 5.01 3.41
C LEU A 38 -1.36 4.83 4.88
N LEU A 39 -2.13 4.06 5.65
CA LEU A 39 -1.79 3.71 7.03
C LEU A 39 -0.47 2.95 7.12
N ALA A 40 -0.19 2.05 6.17
CA ALA A 40 1.06 1.29 6.17
C ALA A 40 2.29 2.19 6.01
N VAL A 41 2.20 3.27 5.22
CA VAL A 41 3.34 4.15 4.92
C VAL A 41 3.42 5.41 5.78
N SER A 42 2.34 5.76 6.50
CA SER A 42 2.24 7.01 7.25
C SER A 42 3.36 7.18 8.27
N ALA A 43 3.56 6.20 9.15
CA ALA A 43 4.59 6.28 10.18
C ALA A 43 6.01 6.29 9.59
N ALA A 44 6.25 5.61 8.48
CA ALA A 44 7.53 5.64 7.78
C ALA A 44 7.84 7.05 7.24
N THR A 45 6.86 7.71 6.63
CA THR A 45 7.02 9.09 6.12
C THR A 45 7.23 10.09 7.26
N GLN A 46 6.53 9.94 8.38
CA GLN A 46 6.73 10.74 9.60
C GLN A 46 8.12 10.54 10.20
N ALA A 47 8.66 9.33 10.11
CA ALA A 47 10.03 9.01 10.53
C ALA A 47 11.11 9.49 9.53
N GLY A 48 10.74 10.21 8.47
CA GLY A 48 11.65 10.83 7.51
C GLY A 48 11.89 10.04 6.22
N SER A 49 11.24 8.89 6.02
CA SER A 49 11.34 8.13 4.76
C SER A 49 10.68 8.88 3.61
N TRP A 50 11.27 8.79 2.42
CA TRP A 50 10.71 9.33 1.19
C TRP A 50 9.76 8.32 0.55
N LEU A 51 8.56 8.79 0.21
CA LEU A 51 7.50 8.03 -0.46
C LEU A 51 7.32 8.53 -1.89
N ALA A 52 7.38 7.64 -2.86
CA ALA A 52 6.88 7.89 -4.20
C ALA A 52 5.57 7.14 -4.43
N ILE A 53 4.57 7.84 -4.96
CA ILE A 53 3.27 7.28 -5.35
C ILE A 53 3.18 7.31 -6.86
N VAL A 54 3.10 6.14 -7.48
CA VAL A 54 3.23 5.99 -8.93
C VAL A 54 1.93 5.45 -9.53
N GLY A 55 1.40 6.16 -10.52
CA GLY A 55 0.27 5.69 -11.33
C GLY A 55 -1.08 5.66 -10.63
N VAL A 56 -1.18 6.26 -9.45
CA VAL A 56 -2.46 6.40 -8.75
C VAL A 56 -3.19 7.61 -9.33
N SER A 57 -4.27 7.35 -10.08
CA SER A 57 -5.20 8.38 -10.50
C SER A 57 -6.04 8.83 -9.31
N ASP A 58 -6.49 10.07 -9.30
CA ASP A 58 -7.39 10.63 -8.28
C ASP A 58 -6.89 10.48 -6.83
N PHE A 59 -5.57 10.61 -6.62
CA PHE A 59 -4.98 10.52 -5.30
C PHE A 59 -5.43 11.67 -4.39
N GLY A 60 -6.13 11.32 -3.30
CA GLY A 60 -6.66 12.27 -2.32
C GLY A 60 -5.57 12.78 -1.36
N LEU A 61 -4.94 13.93 -1.65
CA LEU A 61 -3.91 14.52 -0.77
C LEU A 61 -4.44 14.82 0.63
N MET A 62 -5.68 15.29 0.75
CA MET A 62 -6.31 15.57 2.05
C MET A 62 -6.45 14.27 2.86
N SER A 63 -7.01 13.24 2.27
CA SER A 63 -7.17 11.94 2.92
C SER A 63 -5.81 11.32 3.32
N ALA A 64 -4.79 11.49 2.51
CA ALA A 64 -3.44 11.04 2.88
C ALA A 64 -2.89 11.79 4.09
N CYS A 65 -3.10 13.11 4.15
CA CYS A 65 -2.71 13.95 5.27
C CYS A 65 -3.46 13.56 6.56
N GLU A 66 -4.78 13.36 6.50
CA GLU A 66 -5.62 12.92 7.61
C GLU A 66 -5.19 11.56 8.17
N GLN A 67 -4.72 10.67 7.30
CA GLN A 67 -4.16 9.37 7.70
C GLN A 67 -2.70 9.45 8.17
N GLY A 68 -2.14 10.65 8.27
CA GLY A 68 -0.83 10.90 8.83
C GLY A 68 0.34 10.72 7.86
N VAL A 69 0.10 10.70 6.55
CA VAL A 69 1.19 10.72 5.58
C VAL A 69 1.87 12.08 5.57
N ALA A 70 3.19 12.11 5.73
CA ALA A 70 3.98 13.34 5.67
C ALA A 70 4.12 13.81 4.22
N LEU A 71 3.23 14.72 3.78
CA LEU A 71 3.18 15.18 2.39
C LEU A 71 4.48 15.83 1.91
N GLN A 72 5.25 16.47 2.81
CA GLN A 72 6.57 17.04 2.51
C GLN A 72 7.64 15.99 2.19
N ARG A 73 7.35 14.71 2.41
CA ARG A 73 8.18 13.55 2.09
C ARG A 73 7.55 12.67 1.00
N THR A 74 6.55 13.20 0.29
CA THR A 74 5.77 12.44 -0.69
C THR A 74 5.87 13.08 -2.07
N VAL A 75 6.11 12.27 -3.08
CA VAL A 75 6.14 12.67 -4.49
C VAL A 75 5.13 11.86 -5.26
N LEU A 76 4.26 12.55 -6.01
CA LEU A 76 3.35 11.92 -6.95
C LEU A 76 4.03 11.82 -8.32
N VAL A 77 4.02 10.63 -8.89
CA VAL A 77 4.62 10.35 -10.19
C VAL A 77 3.54 9.83 -11.13
N THR A 78 3.25 10.59 -12.18
CA THR A 78 2.33 10.18 -13.24
C THR A 78 3.15 9.60 -14.38
N PRO A 79 3.19 8.27 -14.56
CA PRO A 79 3.89 7.68 -15.68
C PRO A 79 3.15 7.98 -16.99
N THR A 80 3.88 8.02 -18.10
CA THR A 80 3.25 8.12 -19.42
C THR A 80 2.43 6.85 -19.71
N ALA A 81 1.45 6.96 -20.62
CA ALA A 81 0.58 5.83 -21.00
C ALA A 81 1.35 4.66 -21.68
N ASN A 82 2.61 4.88 -22.05
CA ASN A 82 3.44 3.85 -22.67
C ASN A 82 3.96 2.87 -21.62
N LYS A 83 3.68 1.59 -21.81
CA LYS A 83 4.07 0.50 -20.90
C LYS A 83 5.58 0.39 -20.63
N LYS A 84 6.43 0.66 -21.65
CA LYS A 84 7.88 0.66 -21.47
C LYS A 84 8.34 1.79 -20.56
N ASP A 85 7.69 2.94 -20.68
CA ASP A 85 8.00 4.11 -19.86
C ASP A 85 7.56 3.90 -18.42
N TRP A 86 6.42 3.18 -18.20
CA TRP A 86 5.97 2.84 -16.85
C TRP A 86 7.01 2.01 -16.10
N THR A 87 7.51 0.91 -16.70
CA THR A 87 8.52 0.04 -16.08
C THR A 87 9.82 0.80 -15.80
N SER A 88 10.26 1.65 -16.72
CA SER A 88 11.48 2.47 -16.55
C SER A 88 11.28 3.53 -15.47
N THR A 89 10.11 4.14 -15.41
CA THR A 89 9.75 5.13 -14.37
C THR A 89 9.75 4.48 -12.99
N VAL A 90 9.11 3.32 -12.81
CA VAL A 90 9.11 2.60 -11.53
C VAL A 90 10.53 2.20 -11.13
N ALA A 91 11.36 1.77 -12.08
CA ALA A 91 12.75 1.42 -11.82
C ALA A 91 13.57 2.64 -11.36
N ALA A 92 13.40 3.80 -12.00
CA ALA A 92 14.07 5.04 -11.61
C ALA A 92 13.62 5.52 -10.21
N VAL A 93 12.32 5.46 -9.95
CA VAL A 93 11.75 5.79 -8.62
C VAL A 93 12.33 4.88 -7.54
N ALA A 94 12.47 3.58 -7.81
CA ALA A 94 13.06 2.64 -6.86
C ALA A 94 14.53 2.96 -6.51
N ASP A 95 15.22 3.79 -7.26
CA ASP A 95 16.61 4.19 -6.95
C ASP A 95 16.70 5.35 -5.96
N GLY A 96 15.64 6.15 -5.84
CA GLY A 96 15.67 7.40 -5.07
C GLY A 96 14.77 7.45 -3.85
N PHE A 97 13.90 6.45 -3.63
CA PHE A 97 12.88 6.49 -2.58
C PHE A 97 12.97 5.30 -1.63
N ASP A 98 12.59 5.49 -0.37
CA ASP A 98 12.53 4.42 0.63
C ASP A 98 11.32 3.52 0.43
N VAL A 99 10.19 4.13 0.06
CA VAL A 99 8.92 3.45 -0.18
C VAL A 99 8.40 3.83 -1.56
N VAL A 100 7.99 2.84 -2.33
CA VAL A 100 7.30 3.01 -3.61
C VAL A 100 5.89 2.45 -3.47
N MET A 101 4.89 3.32 -3.52
CA MET A 101 3.48 2.92 -3.60
C MET A 101 3.05 2.94 -5.06
N LEU A 102 2.36 1.91 -5.51
CA LEU A 102 2.15 1.67 -6.91
C LEU A 102 0.77 1.07 -7.16
N GLU A 103 -0.02 1.71 -8.01
CA GLU A 103 -1.17 1.09 -8.64
C GLU A 103 -0.69 0.37 -9.92
N VAL A 104 -0.98 -0.93 -10.00
CA VAL A 104 -0.49 -1.76 -11.10
C VAL A 104 -1.41 -1.59 -12.30
N PRO A 105 -0.93 -1.05 -13.44
CA PRO A 105 -1.74 -0.93 -14.63
C PRO A 105 -2.03 -2.29 -15.25
N GLN A 106 -3.12 -2.38 -16.00
CA GLN A 106 -3.45 -3.61 -16.74
C GLN A 106 -2.35 -3.97 -17.74
N GLY A 107 -2.12 -5.26 -17.88
CA GLY A 107 -1.22 -5.80 -18.90
C GLY A 107 0.28 -5.71 -18.56
N VAL A 108 0.67 -5.43 -17.32
CA VAL A 108 2.05 -5.62 -16.85
C VAL A 108 2.39 -7.11 -16.96
N SER A 109 3.57 -7.42 -17.51
CA SER A 109 4.04 -8.80 -17.63
C SER A 109 4.66 -9.32 -16.34
N GLU A 110 4.65 -10.64 -16.14
CA GLU A 110 5.36 -11.26 -15.00
C GLU A 110 6.87 -10.94 -15.02
N SER A 111 7.46 -10.82 -16.20
CA SER A 111 8.87 -10.46 -16.34
C SER A 111 9.14 -9.04 -15.84
N ASP A 112 8.28 -8.06 -16.15
CA ASP A 112 8.41 -6.69 -15.67
C ASP A 112 8.19 -6.62 -14.17
N ALA A 113 7.16 -7.31 -13.65
CA ALA A 113 6.91 -7.39 -12.22
C ALA A 113 8.11 -7.97 -11.47
N ARG A 114 8.69 -9.06 -11.97
CA ARG A 114 9.89 -9.68 -11.39
C ARG A 114 11.11 -8.75 -11.41
N ARG A 115 11.33 -8.03 -12.50
CA ARG A 115 12.43 -7.03 -12.60
C ARG A 115 12.27 -5.92 -11.56
N ILE A 116 11.06 -5.39 -11.40
CA ILE A 116 10.76 -4.36 -10.39
C ILE A 116 11.03 -4.93 -8.99
N GLN A 117 10.50 -6.10 -8.66
CA GLN A 117 10.70 -6.71 -7.34
C GLN A 117 12.19 -7.00 -7.04
N THR A 118 12.94 -7.47 -8.02
CA THR A 118 14.39 -7.68 -7.88
C THR A 118 15.09 -6.35 -7.58
N ARG A 119 14.70 -5.26 -8.25
CA ARG A 119 15.29 -3.95 -8.00
C ARG A 119 14.93 -3.40 -6.62
N ILE A 120 13.67 -3.53 -6.20
CA ILE A 120 13.21 -3.18 -4.85
C ILE A 120 14.03 -3.92 -3.79
N GLN A 121 14.24 -5.22 -3.98
CA GLN A 121 15.04 -6.04 -3.07
C GLN A 121 16.51 -5.57 -3.04
N ALA A 122 17.12 -5.35 -4.20
CA ALA A 122 18.52 -4.91 -4.31
C ALA A 122 18.75 -3.52 -3.69
N ARG A 123 17.78 -2.61 -3.82
CA ARG A 123 17.82 -1.26 -3.26
C ARG A 123 17.35 -1.19 -1.80
N ARG A 124 16.79 -2.28 -1.27
CA ARG A 124 16.25 -2.35 0.09
C ARG A 124 15.12 -1.34 0.35
N ASN A 125 14.32 -1.06 -0.67
CA ASN A 125 13.10 -0.26 -0.56
C ASN A 125 11.94 -1.13 -0.12
N VAL A 126 10.81 -0.51 0.22
CA VAL A 126 9.53 -1.21 0.39
C VAL A 126 8.65 -0.93 -0.81
N LEU A 127 8.09 -1.97 -1.42
CA LEU A 127 7.08 -1.84 -2.45
C LEU A 127 5.69 -2.07 -1.86
N VAL A 128 4.83 -1.08 -1.96
CA VAL A 128 3.41 -1.18 -1.56
C VAL A 128 2.56 -1.16 -2.83
N LEU A 129 1.95 -2.28 -3.14
CA LEU A 129 1.02 -2.40 -4.26
C LEU A 129 -0.39 -2.09 -3.77
N VAL A 130 -1.15 -1.35 -4.57
CA VAL A 130 -2.55 -1.02 -4.29
C VAL A 130 -3.43 -1.61 -5.39
N GLU A 131 -4.37 -2.42 -5.01
CA GLU A 131 -5.38 -3.02 -5.88
C GLU A 131 -6.77 -2.67 -5.36
N THR A 132 -7.41 -1.68 -5.97
CA THR A 132 -8.74 -1.17 -5.57
C THR A 132 -9.89 -2.00 -6.15
N SER A 133 -9.58 -3.07 -6.88
CA SER A 133 -10.59 -3.96 -7.47
C SER A 133 -11.39 -4.70 -6.39
N ARG A 134 -12.72 -4.61 -6.46
CA ARG A 134 -13.67 -5.33 -5.58
C ARG A 134 -13.72 -6.85 -5.83
N HIS A 135 -12.89 -7.40 -6.68
CA HIS A 135 -12.88 -8.84 -6.98
C HIS A 135 -12.10 -9.62 -5.93
N ALA A 136 -12.68 -10.72 -5.49
CA ALA A 136 -12.26 -11.52 -4.33
C ALA A 136 -10.89 -12.21 -4.43
N THR A 137 -10.18 -12.10 -5.54
CA THR A 137 -8.84 -12.66 -5.72
C THR A 137 -7.90 -11.64 -6.33
N PRO A 138 -6.84 -11.25 -5.62
CA PRO A 138 -5.79 -10.42 -6.18
C PRO A 138 -5.19 -11.14 -7.41
N ARG A 139 -5.34 -10.55 -8.59
CA ARG A 139 -4.72 -11.05 -9.83
C ARG A 139 -3.41 -10.34 -10.10
N SER A 140 -2.69 -9.97 -9.06
CA SER A 140 -1.41 -9.30 -9.22
C SER A 140 -0.41 -10.25 -9.87
N VAL A 141 0.23 -9.80 -10.94
CA VAL A 141 1.39 -10.48 -11.55
C VAL A 141 2.63 -10.41 -10.63
N PHE A 142 2.58 -9.56 -9.62
CA PHE A 142 3.57 -9.50 -8.57
C PHE A 142 3.39 -10.65 -7.57
N GLN A 143 4.47 -11.06 -6.95
CA GLN A 143 4.46 -12.08 -5.90
C GLN A 143 4.69 -11.40 -4.53
N PRO A 144 3.62 -10.90 -3.86
CA PRO A 144 3.76 -10.17 -2.62
C PRO A 144 4.26 -11.06 -1.48
N ASP A 145 5.09 -10.49 -0.62
CA ASP A 145 5.55 -11.14 0.60
C ASP A 145 4.44 -11.13 1.67
N VAL A 146 3.68 -10.03 1.71
CA VAL A 146 2.52 -9.83 2.60
C VAL A 146 1.35 -9.32 1.76
N VAL A 147 0.17 -9.87 1.98
CA VAL A 147 -1.10 -9.42 1.41
C VAL A 147 -2.00 -8.98 2.56
N LEU A 148 -2.52 -7.77 2.48
CA LEU A 148 -3.54 -7.22 3.36
C LEU A 148 -4.82 -7.08 2.52
N HIS A 149 -5.68 -8.08 2.60
CA HIS A 149 -6.97 -8.03 1.90
C HIS A 149 -8.05 -7.51 2.82
N THR A 150 -8.79 -6.50 2.40
CA THR A 150 -9.70 -5.72 3.22
C THR A 150 -11.14 -5.80 2.74
N VAL A 151 -12.06 -5.96 3.69
CA VAL A 151 -13.50 -5.90 3.48
C VAL A 151 -14.11 -5.01 4.56
N THR A 152 -14.78 -3.93 4.16
CA THR A 152 -15.51 -3.07 5.09
C THR A 152 -16.77 -3.78 5.54
N THR A 153 -16.91 -3.99 6.85
CA THR A 153 -18.04 -4.70 7.45
C THR A 153 -19.08 -3.78 8.05
N GLN A 154 -18.67 -2.59 8.48
CA GLN A 154 -19.56 -1.61 9.08
C GLN A 154 -19.09 -0.19 8.77
N TRP A 155 -20.05 0.72 8.55
CA TRP A 155 -19.83 2.15 8.44
C TRP A 155 -20.48 2.85 9.65
N ASP A 156 -19.74 3.77 10.27
CA ASP A 156 -20.20 4.56 11.40
C ASP A 156 -20.53 5.99 10.97
N GLY A 157 -21.57 6.58 11.58
CA GLY A 157 -22.00 7.96 11.33
C GLY A 157 -22.95 8.13 10.16
N ILE A 158 -23.37 7.05 9.50
CA ILE A 158 -24.37 7.07 8.42
C ILE A 158 -25.69 6.51 8.93
N GLU A 159 -26.76 7.31 8.93
CA GLU A 159 -28.13 6.89 9.18
C GLU A 159 -28.98 7.06 7.90
N HIS A 160 -30.18 6.46 7.89
CA HIS A 160 -31.08 6.57 6.74
C HIS A 160 -31.41 8.03 6.43
N GLY A 161 -30.81 8.55 5.35
CA GLY A 161 -31.08 9.90 4.81
C GLY A 161 -30.35 11.05 5.50
N ALA A 162 -29.46 10.78 6.47
CA ALA A 162 -28.71 11.82 7.17
C ALA A 162 -27.36 11.28 7.69
N GLY A 163 -26.45 12.18 8.08
CA GLY A 163 -25.16 11.85 8.67
C GLY A 163 -23.98 11.93 7.68
N TYR A 164 -22.77 11.82 8.22
CA TYR A 164 -21.53 11.70 7.45
C TYR A 164 -20.66 10.60 8.07
N VAL A 165 -19.83 10.02 7.23
CA VAL A 165 -18.91 8.95 7.65
C VAL A 165 -18.01 9.48 8.76
N GLN A 166 -18.05 8.84 9.92
CA GLN A 166 -17.18 9.11 11.06
C GLN A 166 -16.07 8.04 11.18
N GLY A 167 -16.35 6.86 10.66
CA GLY A 167 -15.41 5.76 10.69
C GLY A 167 -15.97 4.50 10.02
N ARG A 168 -15.17 3.46 10.04
CA ARG A 168 -15.59 2.13 9.57
C ARG A 168 -14.81 1.02 10.25
N LEU A 169 -15.44 -0.15 10.35
CA LEU A 169 -14.76 -1.40 10.70
C LEU A 169 -14.37 -2.14 9.42
N ILE A 170 -13.15 -2.59 9.40
CA ILE A 170 -12.55 -3.27 8.26
C ILE A 170 -12.01 -4.61 8.73
N ASP A 171 -12.49 -5.70 8.15
CA ASP A 171 -11.86 -7.00 8.28
C ASP A 171 -10.62 -7.04 7.40
N VAL A 172 -9.49 -7.38 7.99
CA VAL A 172 -8.20 -7.50 7.30
C VAL A 172 -7.75 -8.94 7.35
N MET A 173 -7.71 -9.59 6.20
CA MET A 173 -7.12 -10.92 6.04
C MET A 173 -5.66 -10.76 5.64
N VAL A 174 -4.75 -11.32 6.45
CA VAL A 174 -3.31 -11.26 6.24
C VAL A 174 -2.82 -12.60 5.71
N SER A 175 -2.17 -12.58 4.55
CA SER A 175 -1.59 -13.75 3.88
C SER A 175 -0.32 -13.36 3.11
N GLY A 176 0.28 -14.27 2.36
CA GLY A 176 1.45 -14.00 1.51
C GLY A 176 2.59 -14.98 1.70
N ARG A 177 3.62 -14.86 0.88
CA ARG A 177 4.75 -15.81 0.88
C ARG A 177 5.55 -15.82 2.19
N ARG A 178 5.54 -14.73 2.94
CA ARG A 178 6.26 -14.56 4.20
C ARG A 178 5.33 -14.59 5.42
N VAL A 179 4.08 -14.98 5.23
CA VAL A 179 3.10 -15.13 6.30
C VAL A 179 2.88 -16.62 6.51
N PRO A 180 3.36 -17.19 7.65
CA PRO A 180 3.30 -18.64 7.88
C PRO A 180 1.89 -19.21 7.93
N ARG A 181 0.93 -18.43 8.40
CA ARG A 181 -0.49 -18.78 8.50
C ARG A 181 -1.35 -17.55 8.20
N THR A 182 -2.38 -17.71 7.38
CA THR A 182 -3.39 -16.68 7.17
C THR A 182 -4.07 -16.34 8.49
N THR A 183 -4.14 -15.05 8.81
CA THR A 183 -4.81 -14.51 10.00
C THR A 183 -5.85 -13.49 9.61
N GLN A 184 -6.85 -13.30 10.47
CA GLN A 184 -7.89 -12.30 10.30
C GLN A 184 -7.87 -11.35 11.49
N HIS A 185 -7.97 -10.06 11.22
CA HIS A 185 -7.94 -8.98 12.19
C HIS A 185 -9.05 -7.98 11.87
N VAL A 186 -9.46 -7.22 12.88
CA VAL A 186 -10.39 -6.11 12.71
C VAL A 186 -9.61 -4.82 12.88
N LEU A 187 -9.71 -3.94 11.91
CA LEU A 187 -9.13 -2.60 11.91
C LEU A 187 -10.25 -1.57 12.03
N GLN A 188 -10.23 -0.79 13.10
CA GLN A 188 -11.08 0.40 13.20
C GLN A 188 -10.38 1.57 12.51
N HIS A 189 -11.03 2.08 11.48
CA HIS A 189 -10.56 3.25 10.75
C HIS A 189 -11.47 4.43 11.06
N VAL A 190 -10.90 5.50 11.58
CA VAL A 190 -11.57 6.77 11.85
C VAL A 190 -11.39 7.65 10.61
N GLY A 191 -12.48 8.19 10.09
CA GLY A 191 -12.46 9.07 8.93
C GLY A 191 -12.08 10.51 9.27
#